data_57a70c0694b5efc70cc441e415591d82
#
_entry.id   57a70c0694b5efc70cc441e415591d82
#
_cell.length_a   1.000
_cell.length_b   1.000
_cell.length_c   1.000
_cell.angle_alpha   90.00
_cell.angle_beta   90.00
_cell.angle_gamma   90.00
#
_symmetry.space_group_name_H-M   'P 1'
#
loop_
_entity.id
_entity.type
_entity.pdbx_description
1 polymer ?
#
loop_
_entity_poly.entity_id
_entity_poly.type
_entity_poly.pdbx_seq_one_letter_code
_entity_poly.pdbx_strand_id
1 'polypeptide(L)'
;MKYPIFFSLLFFIGSVQSGYAQETDTDKTSFTPPFDFPITFSGNFGEIRANHFHGGLDFKTGGTIGKPVRALADGYISRIRVTHGSGYVLDVAYDNGYST
;
A
#
# COMPACT_ATOMS: atom_id res chain seq x y z
N MET A 1 59.06 -52.02 -8.16
CA MET A 1 57.65 -52.09 -7.98
C MET A 1 57.11 -50.68 -8.03
N LYS A 2 56.40 -50.35 -9.09
CA LYS A 2 55.77 -49.02 -9.25
C LYS A 2 54.27 -49.18 -9.00
N TYR A 3 53.79 -48.60 -7.94
CA TYR A 3 52.31 -48.48 -7.67
C TYR A 3 51.84 -47.16 -8.26
N PRO A 4 50.80 -47.12 -9.11
CA PRO A 4 50.19 -45.88 -9.55
C PRO A 4 49.34 -45.35 -8.45
N ILE A 5 49.65 -44.12 -8.00
CA ILE A 5 48.82 -43.38 -7.09
C ILE A 5 47.65 -42.84 -7.91
N PHE A 6 46.49 -43.44 -7.72
CA PHE A 6 45.23 -42.90 -8.25
C PHE A 6 44.81 -41.71 -7.39
N PHE A 7 44.98 -40.50 -7.91
CA PHE A 7 44.43 -39.29 -7.31
C PHE A 7 42.96 -39.21 -7.73
N SER A 8 42.09 -39.68 -6.85
CA SER A 8 40.64 -39.48 -7.01
C SER A 8 40.29 -38.07 -6.61
N LEU A 9 40.15 -37.20 -7.64
CA LEU A 9 39.68 -35.84 -7.45
C LEU A 9 38.14 -35.89 -7.27
N LEU A 10 37.69 -35.90 -6.01
CA LEU A 10 36.28 -35.79 -5.69
C LEU A 10 35.85 -34.35 -5.94
N PHE A 11 35.20 -34.12 -7.07
CA PHE A 11 34.56 -32.85 -7.34
C PHE A 11 33.25 -32.75 -6.50
N PHE A 12 33.33 -32.03 -5.39
CA PHE A 12 32.15 -31.69 -4.60
C PHE A 12 31.45 -30.54 -5.32
N ILE A 13 30.47 -30.86 -6.16
CA ILE A 13 29.54 -29.85 -6.71
C ILE A 13 28.56 -29.48 -5.58
N GLY A 14 28.93 -28.45 -4.82
CA GLY A 14 28.03 -27.82 -3.90
C GLY A 14 26.90 -27.12 -4.69
N SER A 15 25.71 -27.74 -4.73
CA SER A 15 24.54 -27.10 -5.21
C SER A 15 24.17 -25.95 -4.24
N VAL A 16 24.49 -24.72 -4.64
CA VAL A 16 23.96 -23.53 -3.99
C VAL A 16 22.47 -23.48 -4.33
N GLN A 17 21.66 -24.03 -3.47
CA GLN A 17 20.22 -23.75 -3.52
C GLN A 17 20.03 -22.31 -3.05
N SER A 18 19.86 -21.41 -4.01
CA SER A 18 19.30 -20.10 -3.74
C SER A 18 17.86 -20.32 -3.26
N GLY A 19 17.69 -20.36 -1.96
CA GLY A 19 16.39 -20.29 -1.34
C GLY A 19 15.81 -18.90 -1.63
N TYR A 20 15.03 -18.79 -2.70
CA TYR A 20 14.13 -17.66 -2.83
C TYR A 20 13.13 -17.82 -1.70
N ALA A 21 13.25 -16.99 -0.66
CA ALA A 21 12.19 -16.81 0.29
C ALA A 21 11.00 -16.33 -0.53
N GLN A 22 10.03 -17.21 -0.74
CA GLN A 22 8.71 -16.80 -1.19
C GLN A 22 8.17 -15.93 -0.06
N GLU A 23 8.21 -14.63 -0.27
CA GLU A 23 7.44 -13.70 0.52
C GLU A 23 5.98 -14.12 0.33
N THR A 24 5.45 -14.86 1.31
CA THR A 24 4.03 -15.13 1.38
C THR A 24 3.40 -13.78 1.68
N ASP A 25 2.91 -13.13 0.63
CA ASP A 25 2.03 -11.95 0.71
C ASP A 25 0.72 -12.38 1.42
N THR A 26 0.81 -12.50 2.73
CA THR A 26 -0.32 -12.83 3.60
C THR A 26 -1.03 -11.57 4.09
N ASP A 27 -0.58 -10.40 3.66
CA ASP A 27 -1.19 -9.14 4.04
C ASP A 27 -1.85 -8.45 2.84
N LYS A 28 -2.80 -9.16 2.20
CA LYS A 28 -3.77 -8.48 1.37
C LYS A 28 -4.68 -7.66 2.27
N THR A 29 -4.23 -6.48 2.60
CA THR A 29 -5.06 -5.47 3.24
C THR A 29 -6.24 -5.20 2.32
N SER A 30 -7.38 -5.80 2.65
CA SER A 30 -8.60 -5.61 1.89
C SER A 30 -9.20 -4.27 2.27
N PHE A 31 -9.17 -3.32 1.33
CA PHE A 31 -9.89 -2.07 1.46
C PHE A 31 -11.24 -2.15 0.76
N THR A 32 -12.25 -1.57 1.36
CA THR A 32 -13.58 -1.39 0.75
C THR A 32 -13.67 -0.01 0.11
N PRO A 33 -14.39 0.14 -1.02
CA PRO A 33 -14.59 1.45 -1.63
C PRO A 33 -15.26 2.44 -0.67
N PRO A 34 -14.80 3.70 -0.63
CA PRO A 34 -15.36 4.72 0.27
C PRO A 34 -16.77 5.17 -0.12
N PHE A 35 -17.22 4.84 -1.33
CA PHE A 35 -18.51 5.27 -1.88
C PHE A 35 -19.27 4.08 -2.46
N ASP A 36 -20.59 4.22 -2.53
CA ASP A 36 -21.52 3.28 -3.19
C ASP A 36 -21.94 3.72 -4.60
N PHE A 37 -21.28 4.75 -5.14
CA PHE A 37 -21.45 5.23 -6.51
C PHE A 37 -20.13 5.10 -7.30
N PRO A 38 -20.16 5.18 -8.65
CA PRO A 38 -18.97 5.05 -9.46
C PRO A 38 -17.91 6.09 -9.11
N ILE A 39 -16.67 5.61 -8.86
CA ILE A 39 -15.55 6.46 -8.49
C ILE A 39 -14.97 7.13 -9.73
N THR A 40 -14.96 8.46 -9.73
CA THR A 40 -14.27 9.29 -10.71
C THR A 40 -13.47 10.36 -9.99
N PHE A 41 -12.28 10.65 -10.49
CA PHE A 41 -11.36 11.60 -9.88
C PHE A 41 -11.52 13.00 -10.47
N SER A 42 -11.36 14.01 -9.63
CA SER A 42 -11.17 15.42 -10.00
C SER A 42 -9.75 15.91 -9.73
N GLY A 43 -8.98 15.19 -8.93
CA GLY A 43 -7.56 15.45 -8.65
C GLY A 43 -6.82 14.15 -8.34
N ASN A 44 -5.61 14.02 -8.88
CA ASN A 44 -4.76 12.85 -8.71
C ASN A 44 -3.67 13.07 -7.65
N PHE A 45 -3.17 11.97 -7.09
CA PHE A 45 -2.02 12.01 -6.21
C PHE A 45 -0.78 12.55 -6.94
N GLY A 46 -0.02 13.41 -6.29
CA GLY A 46 1.19 14.02 -6.84
C GLY A 46 0.96 15.14 -7.85
N GLU A 47 -0.29 15.52 -8.10
CA GLU A 47 -0.63 16.63 -8.99
C GLU A 47 -0.06 17.94 -8.46
N ILE A 48 0.47 18.77 -9.36
CA ILE A 48 1.05 20.07 -8.99
C ILE A 48 -0.05 21.04 -8.57
N ARG A 49 0.06 21.59 -7.38
CA ARG A 49 -0.76 22.69 -6.84
C ARG A 49 0.08 23.95 -6.72
N ALA A 50 -0.53 25.07 -6.42
CA ALA A 50 0.14 26.38 -6.41
C ALA A 50 1.39 26.43 -5.49
N ASN A 51 1.40 25.71 -4.37
CA ASN A 51 2.45 25.74 -3.34
C ASN A 51 2.86 24.36 -2.79
N HIS A 52 2.30 23.28 -3.31
CA HIS A 52 2.59 21.92 -2.86
C HIS A 52 2.18 20.88 -3.92
N PHE A 53 2.58 19.63 -3.73
CA PHE A 53 2.03 18.50 -4.47
C PHE A 53 0.79 17.97 -3.77
N HIS A 54 -0.20 17.55 -4.55
CA HIS A 54 -1.41 16.97 -4.00
C HIS A 54 -1.12 15.64 -3.31
N GLY A 55 -1.38 15.56 -2.01
CA GLY A 55 -1.09 14.41 -1.16
C GLY A 55 -2.19 13.36 -1.09
N GLY A 56 -3.19 13.41 -1.97
CA GLY A 56 -4.34 12.52 -1.94
C GLY A 56 -5.04 12.37 -3.28
N LEU A 57 -6.27 11.91 -3.22
CA LEU A 57 -7.17 11.77 -4.36
C LEU A 57 -8.41 12.61 -4.12
N ASP A 58 -8.80 13.42 -5.09
CA ASP A 58 -10.06 14.16 -5.06
C ASP A 58 -11.12 13.40 -5.86
N PHE A 59 -12.29 13.19 -5.26
CA PHE A 59 -13.37 12.42 -5.86
C PHE A 59 -14.52 13.35 -6.30
N LYS A 60 -15.08 13.05 -7.47
CA LYS A 60 -16.26 13.77 -7.96
C LYS A 60 -17.51 13.26 -7.26
N THR A 61 -18.31 14.18 -6.76
CA THR A 61 -19.60 13.89 -6.11
C THR A 61 -20.82 14.28 -6.96
N GLY A 62 -20.58 14.64 -8.22
CA GLY A 62 -21.64 15.15 -9.11
C GLY A 62 -22.16 16.53 -8.71
N GLY A 63 -21.35 17.33 -8.00
CA GLY A 63 -21.75 18.67 -7.53
C GLY A 63 -22.77 18.65 -6.39
N THR A 64 -22.97 17.52 -5.73
CA THR A 64 -23.91 17.37 -4.60
C THR A 64 -23.16 17.17 -3.28
N ILE A 65 -23.75 17.69 -2.20
CA ILE A 65 -23.28 17.49 -0.82
C ILE A 65 -24.15 16.43 -0.13
N GLY A 66 -23.68 15.92 1.02
CA GLY A 66 -24.44 14.97 1.84
C GLY A 66 -24.32 13.51 1.39
N LYS A 67 -23.45 13.19 0.43
CA LYS A 67 -23.17 11.80 0.08
C LYS A 67 -22.39 11.11 1.19
N PRO A 68 -22.77 9.88 1.58
CA PRO A 68 -22.06 9.14 2.61
C PRO A 68 -20.66 8.75 2.12
N VAL A 69 -19.69 8.89 3.02
CA VAL A 69 -18.32 8.41 2.85
C VAL A 69 -18.08 7.32 3.89
N ARG A 70 -17.57 6.18 3.48
CA ARG A 70 -17.28 5.04 4.36
C ARG A 70 -15.80 4.95 4.66
N ALA A 71 -15.48 4.45 5.84
CA ALA A 71 -14.12 4.03 6.15
C ALA A 71 -13.70 2.89 5.21
N LEU A 72 -12.44 2.88 4.80
CA LEU A 72 -11.90 1.87 3.86
C LEU A 72 -11.73 0.50 4.51
N ALA A 73 -11.55 0.45 5.84
CA ALA A 73 -11.39 -0.75 6.64
C ALA A 73 -11.84 -0.48 8.08
N ASP A 74 -11.75 -1.51 8.93
CA ASP A 74 -11.98 -1.37 10.35
C ASP A 74 -10.91 -0.51 11.02
N GLY A 75 -11.34 0.36 11.93
CA GLY A 75 -10.45 1.32 12.58
C GLY A 75 -11.23 2.33 13.43
N TYR A 76 -10.60 3.45 13.71
CA TYR A 76 -11.18 4.50 14.54
C TYR A 76 -10.81 5.89 14.01
N ILE A 77 -11.63 6.87 14.35
CA ILE A 77 -11.33 8.28 14.07
C ILE A 77 -10.23 8.74 15.02
N SER A 78 -9.04 8.99 14.48
CA SER A 78 -7.88 9.40 15.26
C SER A 78 -7.82 10.90 15.48
N ARG A 79 -8.44 11.68 14.59
CA ARG A 79 -8.46 13.15 14.70
C ARG A 79 -9.65 13.73 13.95
N ILE A 80 -10.21 14.81 14.52
CA ILE A 80 -11.19 15.68 13.87
C ILE A 80 -10.61 17.09 13.90
N ARG A 81 -10.58 17.76 12.76
CA ARG A 81 -10.02 19.12 12.66
C ARG A 81 -10.70 19.94 11.58
N VAL A 82 -10.53 21.24 11.66
CA VAL A 82 -10.89 22.18 10.61
C VAL A 82 -9.62 22.90 10.17
N THR A 83 -9.34 22.89 8.87
CA THR A 83 -8.16 23.57 8.31
C THR A 83 -8.60 24.60 7.30
N HIS A 84 -7.78 25.65 7.14
CA HIS A 84 -8.10 26.72 6.20
C HIS A 84 -8.09 26.23 4.73
N GLY A 85 -7.21 25.26 4.41
CA GLY A 85 -7.07 24.74 3.03
C GLY A 85 -7.99 23.59 2.69
N SER A 86 -8.25 22.69 3.66
CA SER A 86 -9.02 21.46 3.43
C SER A 86 -10.43 21.49 4.02
N GLY A 87 -10.78 22.51 4.81
CA GLY A 87 -12.08 22.56 5.50
C GLY A 87 -12.18 21.54 6.64
N TYR A 88 -13.28 20.80 6.69
CA TYR A 88 -13.49 19.75 7.69
C TYR A 88 -12.72 18.49 7.33
N VAL A 89 -11.94 18.00 8.26
CA VAL A 89 -11.07 16.83 8.07
C VAL A 89 -11.31 15.80 9.16
N LEU A 90 -11.45 14.56 8.75
CA LEU A 90 -11.43 13.39 9.63
C LEU A 90 -10.22 12.56 9.27
N ASP A 91 -9.35 12.31 10.24
CA ASP A 91 -8.25 11.36 10.10
C ASP A 91 -8.70 10.03 10.69
N VAL A 92 -8.61 8.95 9.92
CA VAL A 92 -9.00 7.60 10.33
C VAL A 92 -7.75 6.73 10.38
N ALA A 93 -7.54 6.07 11.51
CA ALA A 93 -6.50 5.05 11.67
C ALA A 93 -7.14 3.67 11.56
N TYR A 94 -6.56 2.82 10.74
CA TYR A 94 -7.05 1.45 10.51
C TYR A 94 -6.23 0.43 11.30
N ASP A 95 -6.87 -0.68 11.66
CA ASP A 95 -6.26 -1.76 12.44
C ASP A 95 -5.07 -2.41 11.71
N ASN A 96 -5.02 -2.30 10.39
CA ASN A 96 -3.94 -2.77 9.54
C ASN A 96 -2.71 -1.83 9.49
N GLY A 97 -2.70 -0.74 10.26
CA GLY A 97 -1.60 0.22 10.35
C GLY A 97 -1.62 1.35 9.30
N TYR A 98 -2.56 1.35 8.38
CA TYR A 98 -2.76 2.46 7.45
C TYR A 98 -3.63 3.57 8.05
N SER A 99 -3.65 4.72 7.40
CA SER A 99 -4.51 5.86 7.77
C SER A 99 -4.93 6.66 6.55
N THR A 100 -6.05 7.30 6.66
CA THR A 100 -6.58 8.25 5.66
C THR A 100 -7.02 9.54 6.32
#